data_0ed9a84c8db6dd8764e695c13f3595a5
#
_entry.id   0ed9a84c8db6dd8764e695c13f3595a5
#
_cell.length_a   1.000
_cell.length_b   1.000
_cell.length_c   1.000
_cell.angle_alpha   90.00
_cell.angle_beta   90.00
_cell.angle_gamma   90.00
#
_symmetry.space_group_name_H-M   'P 1'
#
loop_
_entity.id
_entity.type
_entity.pdbx_description
1 polymer ?
#
loop_
_entity_poly.entity_id
_entity_poly.type
_entity_poly.pdbx_seq_one_letter_code
_entity_poly.pdbx_strand_id
1 'polypeptide(L)'
;MKFDRIKPYNQLPTLPPKTEIETQPVLKRCIKASRALAELKQAGRLMPNQSVLINTIPLIEAQLSSEIENIVTTSDRLFRLASGANIESDPATKETLRYQTVLSEGSLSMEKRPVSTATAVRICRTIRNVDINIRTTPGTAVVNPATRKTIYTPPEGETLIREKMANWERFINNKTDIDPLVRMAVMHYSIPHPGGLA
;
A
#
# COMPACT_ATOMS: atom_id res chain seq x y z
N MET A 1 9.41 -23.94 -12.13
CA MET A 1 10.67 -23.59 -11.43
C MET A 1 10.38 -23.54 -9.93
N LYS A 2 11.20 -24.16 -9.08
CA LYS A 2 10.95 -24.20 -7.64
C LYS A 2 11.35 -22.83 -7.06
N PHE A 3 10.46 -22.18 -6.32
CA PHE A 3 10.74 -20.92 -5.63
C PHE A 3 11.87 -21.10 -4.60
N ASP A 4 12.92 -20.29 -4.70
CA ASP A 4 14.05 -20.28 -3.76
C ASP A 4 13.99 -18.99 -2.94
N ARG A 5 13.81 -19.12 -1.63
CA ARG A 5 13.66 -17.98 -0.71
C ARG A 5 14.91 -17.12 -0.59
N ILE A 6 16.08 -17.70 -0.84
CA ILE A 6 17.39 -17.08 -0.62
C ILE A 6 17.84 -16.31 -1.86
N LYS A 7 17.40 -16.71 -3.05
CA LYS A 7 17.79 -16.08 -4.31
C LYS A 7 16.84 -14.94 -4.68
N PRO A 8 17.34 -13.85 -5.26
CA PRO A 8 16.50 -12.77 -5.76
C PRO A 8 15.42 -13.27 -6.72
N TYR A 9 14.16 -12.96 -6.44
CA TYR A 9 13.04 -13.37 -7.28
C TYR A 9 12.87 -12.42 -8.48
N ASN A 10 13.85 -12.46 -9.37
CA ASN A 10 13.89 -11.59 -10.56
C ASN A 10 12.82 -11.92 -11.61
N GLN A 11 12.18 -13.10 -11.50
CA GLN A 11 11.16 -13.57 -12.43
C GLN A 11 9.73 -13.17 -12.05
N LEU A 12 9.56 -12.10 -11.26
CA LEU A 12 8.25 -11.52 -11.00
C LEU A 12 7.49 -11.34 -12.32
N PRO A 13 6.26 -11.87 -12.45
CA PRO A 13 5.50 -11.78 -13.70
C PRO A 13 5.25 -10.31 -14.08
N THR A 14 5.09 -10.08 -15.37
CA THR A 14 4.62 -8.79 -15.88
C THR A 14 3.12 -8.63 -15.68
N LEU A 15 2.65 -7.39 -15.58
CA LEU A 15 1.25 -7.05 -15.47
C LEU A 15 0.66 -6.66 -16.85
N PRO A 16 -0.59 -7.03 -17.14
CA PRO A 16 -1.43 -7.95 -16.37
C PRO A 16 -0.87 -9.38 -16.33
N PRO A 17 -1.22 -10.19 -15.31
CA PRO A 17 -0.85 -11.59 -15.28
C PRO A 17 -1.42 -12.32 -16.50
N LYS A 18 -0.70 -13.33 -17.00
CA LYS A 18 -1.18 -14.17 -18.12
C LYS A 18 -2.31 -15.12 -17.72
N THR A 19 -2.46 -15.36 -16.42
CA THR A 19 -3.52 -16.20 -15.86
C THR A 19 -4.84 -15.42 -15.86
N GLU A 20 -5.95 -16.08 -16.11
CA GLU A 20 -7.27 -15.52 -15.95
C GLU A 20 -7.50 -15.08 -14.48
N ILE A 21 -7.72 -13.80 -14.29
CA ILE A 21 -7.92 -13.18 -12.96
C ILE A 21 -9.39 -12.86 -12.69
N GLU A 22 -10.22 -12.78 -13.73
CA GLU A 22 -11.64 -12.48 -13.63
C GLU A 22 -12.51 -13.74 -13.72
N THR A 23 -12.13 -14.74 -12.94
CA THR A 23 -12.91 -15.98 -12.88
C THR A 23 -14.33 -15.71 -12.33
N GLN A 24 -15.28 -16.55 -12.70
CA GLN A 24 -16.67 -16.41 -12.24
C GLN A 24 -16.82 -16.26 -10.70
N PRO A 25 -16.08 -17.01 -9.84
CA PRO A 25 -16.13 -16.80 -8.40
C PRO A 25 -15.62 -15.41 -7.98
N VAL A 26 -14.57 -14.88 -8.62
CA VAL A 26 -14.03 -13.56 -8.36
C VAL A 26 -15.04 -12.48 -8.72
N LEU A 27 -15.58 -12.52 -9.94
CA LEU A 27 -16.60 -11.55 -10.40
C LEU A 27 -17.86 -11.55 -9.54
N LYS A 28 -18.32 -12.71 -9.06
CA LYS A 28 -19.44 -12.78 -8.12
C LYS A 28 -19.15 -12.07 -6.79
N ARG A 29 -17.89 -12.07 -6.33
CA ARG A 29 -17.45 -11.31 -5.15
C ARG A 29 -17.35 -9.82 -5.44
N CYS A 30 -16.85 -9.44 -6.62
CA CYS A 30 -16.82 -8.04 -7.06
C CYS A 30 -18.21 -7.41 -7.10
N ILE A 31 -19.22 -8.14 -7.60
CA ILE A 31 -20.62 -7.67 -7.59
C ILE A 31 -21.11 -7.38 -6.17
N LYS A 32 -20.83 -8.29 -5.21
CA LYS A 32 -21.23 -8.09 -3.81
C LYS A 32 -20.49 -6.89 -3.19
N ALA A 33 -19.20 -6.78 -3.42
CA ALA A 33 -18.37 -5.68 -2.90
C ALA A 33 -18.81 -4.33 -3.48
N SER A 34 -19.09 -4.26 -4.78
CA SER A 34 -19.57 -3.04 -5.45
C SER A 34 -20.92 -2.58 -4.91
N ARG A 35 -21.84 -3.52 -4.59
CA ARG A 35 -23.12 -3.19 -3.93
C ARG A 35 -22.88 -2.59 -2.55
N ALA A 36 -22.05 -3.23 -1.72
CA ALA A 36 -21.73 -2.74 -0.37
C ALA A 36 -21.07 -1.36 -0.41
N LEU A 37 -20.18 -1.12 -1.38
CA LEU A 37 -19.57 0.20 -1.59
C LEU A 37 -20.60 1.26 -1.99
N ALA A 38 -21.56 0.91 -2.85
CA ALA A 38 -22.63 1.82 -3.24
C ALA A 38 -23.54 2.17 -2.05
N GLU A 39 -23.89 1.19 -1.22
CA GLU A 39 -24.66 1.37 0.01
C GLU A 39 -23.92 2.26 1.00
N LEU A 40 -22.61 2.00 1.22
CA LEU A 40 -21.76 2.83 2.07
C LEU A 40 -21.67 4.28 1.57
N LYS A 41 -21.49 4.45 0.26
CA LYS A 41 -21.45 5.78 -0.37
C LYS A 41 -22.78 6.53 -0.16
N GLN A 42 -23.91 5.85 -0.27
CA GLN A 42 -25.21 6.46 -0.04
C GLN A 42 -25.41 6.77 1.45
N ALA A 43 -25.05 5.87 2.35
CA ALA A 43 -25.12 6.12 3.80
C ALA A 43 -24.28 7.31 4.21
N GLY A 44 -23.06 7.44 3.66
CA GLY A 44 -22.19 8.59 3.88
C GLY A 44 -22.81 9.92 3.45
N ARG A 45 -23.59 9.94 2.36
CA ARG A 45 -24.30 11.16 1.91
C ARG A 45 -25.44 11.58 2.82
N LEU A 46 -26.01 10.65 3.56
CA LEU A 46 -27.10 10.90 4.50
C LEU A 46 -26.60 11.35 5.87
N MET A 47 -25.32 11.29 6.13
CA MET A 47 -24.73 11.73 7.40
C MET A 47 -24.72 13.26 7.52
N PRO A 48 -25.23 13.82 8.63
CA PRO A 48 -25.26 15.28 8.84
C PRO A 48 -23.87 15.91 8.86
N ASN A 49 -22.86 15.20 9.35
CA ASN A 49 -21.48 15.65 9.39
C ASN A 49 -20.52 14.58 8.88
N GLN A 50 -20.18 14.65 7.61
CA GLN A 50 -19.24 13.73 6.97
C GLN A 50 -17.79 13.91 7.45
N SER A 51 -17.45 15.05 8.04
CA SER A 51 -16.08 15.34 8.53
C SER A 51 -15.64 14.35 9.59
N VAL A 52 -16.57 13.80 10.37
CA VAL A 52 -16.26 12.76 11.36
C VAL A 52 -15.64 11.53 10.67
N LEU A 53 -16.27 11.03 9.61
CA LEU A 53 -15.74 9.88 8.87
C LEU A 53 -14.44 10.22 8.14
N ILE A 54 -14.41 11.38 7.45
CA ILE A 54 -13.25 11.83 6.68
C ILE A 54 -12.00 11.95 7.56
N ASN A 55 -12.14 12.36 8.80
CA ASN A 55 -11.04 12.53 9.73
C ASN A 55 -10.72 11.26 10.52
N THR A 56 -11.71 10.41 10.81
CA THR A 56 -11.55 9.23 11.66
C THR A 56 -11.09 7.99 10.90
N ILE A 57 -11.66 7.74 9.71
CA ILE A 57 -11.33 6.55 8.93
C ILE A 57 -9.85 6.49 8.55
N PRO A 58 -9.21 7.55 8.06
CA PRO A 58 -7.77 7.51 7.75
C PRO A 58 -6.88 7.23 8.97
N LEU A 59 -7.29 7.65 10.17
CA LEU A 59 -6.56 7.34 11.40
C LEU A 59 -6.66 5.86 11.77
N ILE A 60 -7.86 5.28 11.67
CA ILE A 60 -8.09 3.86 11.92
C ILE A 60 -7.35 3.02 10.88
N GLU A 61 -7.43 3.40 9.61
CA GLU A 61 -6.72 2.73 8.52
C GLU A 61 -5.21 2.76 8.75
N ALA A 62 -4.66 3.93 9.10
CA ALA A 62 -3.24 4.08 9.39
C ALA A 62 -2.80 3.21 10.58
N GLN A 63 -3.63 3.13 11.63
CA GLN A 63 -3.35 2.27 12.78
C GLN A 63 -3.31 0.79 12.38
N LEU A 64 -4.35 0.30 11.72
CA LEU A 64 -4.47 -1.12 11.34
C LEU A 64 -3.39 -1.53 10.33
N SER A 65 -3.10 -0.67 9.36
CA SER A 65 -2.03 -0.91 8.38
C SER A 65 -0.64 -0.91 9.02
N SER A 66 -0.39 -0.01 9.97
CA SER A 66 0.87 0.03 10.72
C SER A 66 1.02 -1.19 11.63
N GLU A 67 -0.06 -1.68 12.22
CA GLU A 67 -0.07 -2.87 13.07
C GLU A 67 0.34 -4.14 12.30
N ILE A 68 -0.05 -4.25 11.02
CA ILE A 68 0.39 -5.35 10.14
C ILE A 68 1.93 -5.35 9.98
N GLU A 69 2.56 -4.17 10.01
CA GLU A 69 4.01 -3.98 9.94
C GLU A 69 4.71 -4.04 11.32
N ASN A 70 4.00 -4.50 12.37
CA ASN A 70 4.45 -4.50 13.77
C ASN A 70 4.73 -3.11 14.37
N ILE A 71 4.15 -2.06 13.81
CA ILE A 71 4.20 -0.71 14.35
C ILE A 71 2.92 -0.50 15.16
N VAL A 72 2.99 -0.74 16.47
CA VAL A 72 1.82 -0.78 17.36
C VAL A 72 1.65 0.53 18.09
N THR A 73 0.46 1.13 17.98
CA THR A 73 0.01 2.27 18.77
C THR A 73 -1.45 2.09 19.20
N THR A 74 -1.89 2.79 20.23
CA THR A 74 -3.29 2.73 20.65
C THR A 74 -4.12 3.82 19.98
N SER A 75 -5.39 3.51 19.71
CA SER A 75 -6.33 4.48 19.14
C SER A 75 -6.42 5.74 20.00
N ASP A 76 -6.46 5.63 21.33
CA ASP A 76 -6.52 6.78 22.24
C ASP A 76 -5.33 7.72 22.05
N ARG A 77 -4.09 7.19 22.03
CA ARG A 77 -2.89 8.01 21.80
C ARG A 77 -2.91 8.69 20.43
N LEU A 78 -3.31 7.93 19.41
CA LEU A 78 -3.36 8.42 18.05
C LEU A 78 -4.37 9.55 17.90
N PHE A 79 -5.59 9.40 18.42
CA PHE A 79 -6.62 10.42 18.37
C PHE A 79 -6.26 11.66 19.20
N ARG A 80 -5.69 11.49 20.38
CA ARG A 80 -5.24 12.60 21.22
C ARG A 80 -4.14 13.41 20.54
N LEU A 81 -3.16 12.73 19.95
CA LEU A 81 -2.07 13.41 19.23
C LEU A 81 -2.57 14.11 17.97
N ALA A 82 -3.45 13.46 17.20
CA ALA A 82 -4.09 14.03 16.02
C ALA A 82 -4.96 15.26 16.35
N SER A 83 -5.51 15.31 17.56
CA SER A 83 -6.29 16.45 18.07
C SER A 83 -5.41 17.57 18.64
N GLY A 84 -4.08 17.48 18.55
CA GLY A 84 -3.15 18.50 19.05
C GLY A 84 -2.89 18.44 20.54
N ALA A 85 -3.22 17.34 21.23
CA ALA A 85 -2.89 17.17 22.63
C ALA A 85 -1.36 17.10 22.82
N ASN A 86 -0.86 17.86 23.79
CA ASN A 86 0.57 17.83 24.13
C ASN A 86 0.88 16.60 24.98
N ILE A 87 1.05 15.46 24.31
CA ILE A 87 1.45 14.20 24.93
C ILE A 87 2.77 13.73 24.33
N GLU A 88 3.57 13.04 25.13
CA GLU A 88 4.80 12.43 24.64
C GLU A 88 4.45 11.35 23.59
N SER A 89 4.98 11.53 22.39
CA SER A 89 4.70 10.65 21.26
C SER A 89 5.90 9.74 20.97
N ASP A 90 5.65 8.44 21.02
CA ASP A 90 6.62 7.44 20.62
C ASP A 90 6.80 7.38 19.08
N PRO A 91 7.89 6.75 18.59
CA PRO A 91 8.17 6.65 17.17
C PRO A 91 7.05 5.97 16.36
N ALA A 92 6.41 4.93 16.92
CA ALA A 92 5.33 4.20 16.27
C ALA A 92 4.10 5.09 16.03
N THR A 93 3.69 5.85 17.04
CA THR A 93 2.58 6.81 16.91
C THR A 93 2.89 7.90 15.88
N LYS A 94 4.13 8.41 15.85
CA LYS A 94 4.55 9.39 14.83
C LYS A 94 4.53 8.81 13.42
N GLU A 95 4.98 7.58 13.25
CA GLU A 95 4.97 6.89 11.94
C GLU A 95 3.53 6.67 11.46
N THR A 96 2.65 6.23 12.35
CA THR A 96 1.21 6.06 12.05
C THR A 96 0.54 7.36 11.64
N LEU A 97 0.85 8.48 12.29
CA LEU A 97 0.33 9.80 11.89
C LEU A 97 0.86 10.25 10.52
N ARG A 98 2.14 9.99 10.22
CA ARG A 98 2.68 10.26 8.88
C ARG A 98 1.98 9.42 7.81
N TYR A 99 1.65 8.16 8.12
CA TYR A 99 0.86 7.31 7.23
C TYR A 99 -0.52 7.93 6.95
N GLN A 100 -1.22 8.37 7.97
CA GLN A 100 -2.52 9.06 7.84
C GLN A 100 -2.41 10.32 6.97
N THR A 101 -1.38 11.14 7.18
CA THR A 101 -1.13 12.35 6.38
C THR A 101 -0.95 11.99 4.90
N VAL A 102 -0.14 10.97 4.61
CA VAL A 102 0.12 10.50 3.25
C VAL A 102 -1.13 9.94 2.58
N LEU A 103 -2.00 9.23 3.31
CA LEU A 103 -3.28 8.75 2.79
C LEU A 103 -4.16 9.92 2.34
N SER A 104 -4.30 10.94 3.18
CA SER A 104 -5.13 12.11 2.91
C SER A 104 -4.58 12.93 1.72
N GLU A 105 -3.29 13.25 1.75
CA GLU A 105 -2.63 14.00 0.66
C GLU A 105 -2.56 13.19 -0.64
N GLY A 106 -2.32 11.89 -0.54
CA GLY A 106 -2.27 10.97 -1.66
C GLY A 106 -3.61 10.92 -2.38
N SER A 107 -4.71 10.77 -1.64
CA SER A 107 -6.07 10.77 -2.18
C SER A 107 -6.37 12.05 -2.98
N LEU A 108 -6.08 13.22 -2.41
CA LEU A 108 -6.26 14.51 -3.09
C LEU A 108 -5.35 14.68 -4.32
N SER A 109 -4.13 14.15 -4.25
CA SER A 109 -3.17 14.23 -5.35
C SER A 109 -3.60 13.37 -6.54
N MET A 110 -4.23 12.21 -6.29
CA MET A 110 -4.68 11.29 -7.35
C MET A 110 -5.79 11.85 -8.21
N GLU A 111 -6.55 12.83 -7.75
CA GLU A 111 -7.54 13.54 -8.57
C GLU A 111 -6.89 14.33 -9.72
N LYS A 112 -5.63 14.72 -9.54
CA LYS A 112 -4.91 15.63 -10.48
C LYS A 112 -3.76 14.97 -11.21
N ARG A 113 -3.23 13.87 -10.72
CA ARG A 113 -2.02 13.21 -11.24
C ARG A 113 -2.15 11.69 -11.19
N PRO A 114 -1.67 10.98 -12.22
CA PRO A 114 -1.63 9.52 -12.20
C PRO A 114 -0.67 9.01 -11.10
N VAL A 115 -0.95 7.82 -10.60
CA VAL A 115 -0.05 7.12 -9.67
C VAL A 115 1.23 6.72 -10.41
N SER A 116 2.38 7.00 -9.81
CA SER A 116 3.69 6.75 -10.41
C SER A 116 4.69 6.22 -9.38
N THR A 117 5.82 5.71 -9.85
CA THR A 117 6.96 5.33 -9.02
C THR A 117 7.40 6.50 -8.12
N ALA A 118 7.40 7.73 -8.66
CA ALA A 118 7.72 8.91 -7.87
C ALA A 118 6.71 9.13 -6.73
N THR A 119 5.42 8.84 -6.96
CA THR A 119 4.40 8.87 -5.91
C THR A 119 4.70 7.84 -4.82
N ALA A 120 5.01 6.58 -5.20
CA ALA A 120 5.36 5.53 -4.25
C ALA A 120 6.60 5.88 -3.42
N VAL A 121 7.67 6.38 -4.06
CA VAL A 121 8.90 6.82 -3.38
C VAL A 121 8.61 7.95 -2.39
N ARG A 122 7.82 8.96 -2.79
CA ARG A 122 7.43 10.07 -1.91
C ARG A 122 6.67 9.56 -0.69
N ILE A 123 5.71 8.67 -0.88
CA ILE A 123 4.93 8.04 0.19
C ILE A 123 5.86 7.35 1.19
N CYS A 124 6.75 6.49 0.71
CA CYS A 124 7.71 5.79 1.57
C CYS A 124 8.64 6.76 2.33
N ARG A 125 9.15 7.81 1.66
CA ARG A 125 9.95 8.86 2.32
C ARG A 125 9.21 9.53 3.46
N THR A 126 7.94 9.90 3.23
CA THR A 126 7.14 10.58 4.25
C THR A 126 6.87 9.66 5.44
N ILE A 127 6.45 8.41 5.19
CA ILE A 127 6.14 7.46 6.27
C ILE A 127 7.38 7.17 7.10
N ARG A 128 8.48 6.79 6.46
CA ARG A 128 9.73 6.42 7.13
C ARG A 128 10.52 7.61 7.67
N ASN A 129 10.21 8.81 7.19
CA ASN A 129 10.93 10.05 7.50
C ASN A 129 12.44 9.94 7.22
N VAL A 130 12.80 9.31 6.11
CA VAL A 130 14.17 9.15 5.62
C VAL A 130 14.20 9.33 4.10
N ASP A 131 15.35 9.72 3.58
CA ASP A 131 15.53 9.84 2.12
C ASP A 131 15.72 8.44 1.50
N ILE A 132 14.65 7.95 0.92
CA ILE A 132 14.57 6.64 0.26
C ILE A 132 14.48 6.84 -1.24
N ASN A 133 15.08 5.92 -2.00
CA ASN A 133 14.93 5.86 -3.45
C ASN A 133 14.78 4.39 -3.90
N ILE A 134 14.68 4.17 -5.21
CA ILE A 134 14.77 2.82 -5.74
C ILE A 134 16.13 2.24 -5.36
N ARG A 135 16.10 1.06 -4.79
CA ARG A 135 17.29 0.37 -4.28
C ARG A 135 18.28 0.08 -5.41
N THR A 136 19.54 0.43 -5.16
CA THR A 136 20.69 0.13 -6.03
C THR A 136 21.57 -0.96 -5.47
N THR A 137 21.56 -1.15 -4.14
CA THR A 137 22.40 -2.13 -3.43
C THR A 137 21.77 -3.50 -3.37
N PRO A 138 22.53 -4.59 -3.58
CA PRO A 138 22.06 -5.96 -3.44
C PRO A 138 21.92 -6.39 -1.98
N GLY A 139 21.33 -7.58 -1.75
CA GLY A 139 21.34 -8.25 -0.46
C GLY A 139 20.12 -7.95 0.45
N THR A 140 19.09 -7.30 -0.05
CA THR A 140 17.84 -7.14 0.72
C THR A 140 17.09 -8.47 0.80
N ALA A 141 16.67 -8.83 2.02
CA ALA A 141 15.84 -10.02 2.25
C ALA A 141 14.79 -9.73 3.32
N VAL A 142 13.62 -10.33 3.17
CA VAL A 142 12.62 -10.40 4.24
C VAL A 142 12.95 -11.57 5.12
N VAL A 143 13.21 -11.29 6.39
CA VAL A 143 13.70 -12.27 7.37
C VAL A 143 12.69 -12.40 8.49
N ASN A 144 12.43 -13.63 8.93
CA ASN A 144 11.63 -13.85 10.13
C ASN A 144 12.43 -13.38 11.37
N PRO A 145 11.92 -12.43 12.15
CA PRO A 145 12.67 -11.84 13.25
C PRO A 145 13.01 -12.85 14.38
N ALA A 146 12.14 -13.84 14.59
CA ALA A 146 12.33 -14.83 15.65
C ALA A 146 13.30 -15.94 15.25
N THR A 147 13.23 -16.42 14.01
CA THR A 147 14.04 -17.56 13.55
C THR A 147 15.27 -17.15 12.74
N ARG A 148 15.39 -15.88 12.37
CA ARG A 148 16.45 -15.33 11.49
C ARG A 148 16.52 -16.00 10.11
N LYS A 149 15.48 -16.74 9.73
CA LYS A 149 15.42 -17.40 8.43
C LYS A 149 14.85 -16.46 7.38
N THR A 150 15.49 -16.44 6.20
CA THR A 150 14.97 -15.71 5.03
C THR A 150 13.63 -16.29 4.58
N ILE A 151 12.63 -15.44 4.48
CA ILE A 151 11.28 -15.78 4.00
C ILE A 151 11.20 -15.52 2.50
N TYR A 152 11.79 -14.40 2.05
CA TYR A 152 11.72 -13.96 0.69
C TYR A 152 12.88 -13.01 0.36
N THR A 153 13.45 -13.16 -0.83
CA THR A 153 14.44 -12.22 -1.38
C THR A 153 13.81 -11.53 -2.59
N PRO A 154 13.54 -10.20 -2.49
CA PRO A 154 12.91 -9.45 -3.55
C PRO A 154 13.83 -9.32 -4.79
N PRO A 155 13.26 -8.90 -5.93
CA PRO A 155 14.04 -8.64 -7.14
C PRO A 155 15.24 -7.73 -6.86
N GLU A 156 16.34 -7.98 -7.55
CA GLU A 156 17.60 -7.28 -7.38
C GLU A 156 18.08 -6.67 -8.71
N GLY A 157 18.73 -5.52 -8.61
CA GLY A 157 19.24 -4.76 -9.76
C GLY A 157 18.32 -3.58 -10.10
N GLU A 158 18.90 -2.37 -10.07
CA GLU A 158 18.17 -1.11 -10.29
C GLU A 158 17.37 -1.12 -11.60
N THR A 159 17.99 -1.53 -12.70
CA THR A 159 17.35 -1.58 -14.02
C THR A 159 16.10 -2.46 -13.99
N LEU A 160 16.22 -3.67 -13.44
CA LEU A 160 15.09 -4.59 -13.34
C LEU A 160 13.96 -4.03 -12.48
N ILE A 161 14.31 -3.44 -11.32
CA ILE A 161 13.31 -2.84 -10.42
C ILE A 161 12.59 -1.70 -11.15
N ARG A 162 13.32 -0.82 -11.85
CA ARG A 162 12.72 0.27 -12.63
C ARG A 162 11.80 -0.24 -13.75
N GLU A 163 12.20 -1.30 -14.44
CA GLU A 163 11.35 -1.93 -15.46
C GLU A 163 10.04 -2.49 -14.87
N LYS A 164 10.13 -3.15 -13.72
CA LYS A 164 8.95 -3.67 -13.00
C LYS A 164 8.04 -2.54 -12.52
N MET A 165 8.61 -1.48 -11.98
CA MET A 165 7.85 -0.29 -11.59
C MET A 165 7.18 0.40 -12.79
N ALA A 166 7.87 0.54 -13.90
CA ALA A 166 7.29 1.10 -15.13
C ALA A 166 6.16 0.21 -15.69
N ASN A 167 6.27 -1.11 -15.59
CA ASN A 167 5.18 -2.02 -15.95
C ASN A 167 3.97 -1.86 -15.01
N TRP A 168 4.21 -1.74 -13.70
CA TRP A 168 3.18 -1.49 -12.70
C TRP A 168 2.46 -0.15 -12.94
N GLU A 169 3.20 0.94 -13.21
CA GLU A 169 2.61 2.24 -13.57
C GLU A 169 1.72 2.16 -14.80
N ARG A 170 2.17 1.48 -15.86
CA ARG A 170 1.35 1.29 -17.07
C ARG A 170 0.08 0.51 -16.77
N PHE A 171 0.17 -0.54 -15.96
CA PHE A 171 -0.99 -1.34 -15.58
C PHE A 171 -2.01 -0.53 -14.78
N ILE A 172 -1.55 0.36 -13.88
CA ILE A 172 -2.44 1.22 -13.09
C ILE A 172 -3.14 2.28 -13.93
N ASN A 173 -2.40 2.92 -14.83
CA ASN A 173 -2.90 4.14 -15.49
C ASN A 173 -3.55 3.88 -16.84
N ASN A 174 -3.27 2.74 -17.48
CA ASN A 174 -3.88 2.43 -18.77
C ASN A 174 -5.36 2.05 -18.62
N LYS A 175 -6.15 2.43 -19.62
CA LYS A 175 -7.53 1.94 -19.72
C LYS A 175 -7.51 0.41 -19.93
N THR A 176 -8.40 -0.27 -19.24
CA THR A 176 -8.56 -1.72 -19.29
C THR A 176 -9.99 -2.09 -18.96
N ASP A 177 -10.46 -3.22 -19.47
CA ASP A 177 -11.77 -3.77 -19.17
C ASP A 177 -11.81 -4.58 -17.86
N ILE A 178 -10.64 -4.73 -17.19
CA ILE A 178 -10.54 -5.44 -15.91
C ILE A 178 -11.35 -4.69 -14.83
N ASP A 179 -12.16 -5.43 -14.09
CA ASP A 179 -12.93 -4.91 -12.95
C ASP A 179 -12.01 -4.13 -11.99
N PRO A 180 -12.40 -2.91 -11.56
CA PRO A 180 -11.56 -2.06 -10.73
C PRO A 180 -11.09 -2.73 -9.42
N LEU A 181 -11.91 -3.59 -8.79
CA LEU A 181 -11.54 -4.28 -7.55
C LEU A 181 -10.52 -5.39 -7.81
N VAL A 182 -10.66 -6.11 -8.93
CA VAL A 182 -9.66 -7.10 -9.36
C VAL A 182 -8.35 -6.41 -9.68
N ARG A 183 -8.40 -5.31 -10.43
CA ARG A 183 -7.23 -4.51 -10.77
C ARG A 183 -6.53 -3.99 -9.52
N MET A 184 -7.25 -3.47 -8.56
CA MET A 184 -6.72 -3.01 -7.27
C MET A 184 -6.01 -4.15 -6.52
N ALA A 185 -6.61 -5.34 -6.46
CA ALA A 185 -6.01 -6.50 -5.81
C ALA A 185 -4.71 -6.94 -6.51
N VAL A 186 -4.70 -6.96 -7.84
CA VAL A 186 -3.49 -7.28 -8.63
C VAL A 186 -2.40 -6.24 -8.43
N MET A 187 -2.74 -4.96 -8.42
CA MET A 187 -1.80 -3.87 -8.14
C MET A 187 -1.13 -4.05 -6.77
N HIS A 188 -1.96 -4.30 -5.75
CA HIS A 188 -1.48 -4.47 -4.37
C HIS A 188 -0.54 -5.68 -4.24
N TYR A 189 -0.92 -6.82 -4.81
CA TYR A 189 -0.10 -8.03 -4.81
C TYR A 189 1.23 -7.86 -5.54
N SER A 190 1.27 -7.03 -6.57
CA SER A 190 2.40 -6.89 -7.48
C SER A 190 3.35 -5.74 -7.13
N ILE A 191 3.03 -4.92 -6.13
CA ILE A 191 3.96 -3.92 -5.62
C ILE A 191 5.19 -4.68 -5.09
N PRO A 192 6.40 -4.37 -5.59
CA PRO A 192 7.60 -4.86 -4.93
C PRO A 192 7.52 -4.46 -3.46
N HIS A 193 7.49 -5.45 -2.56
CA HIS A 193 7.41 -5.25 -1.12
C HIS A 193 8.33 -4.07 -0.70
N PRO A 194 8.04 -3.30 0.38
CA PRO A 194 8.85 -2.14 0.81
C PRO A 194 10.36 -2.40 0.88
N GLY A 195 10.79 -3.66 0.98
CA GLY A 195 12.18 -4.06 0.73
C GLY A 195 12.70 -3.78 -0.69
N GLY A 196 11.86 -3.31 -1.63
CA GLY A 196 12.28 -2.84 -2.97
C GLY A 196 12.51 -1.33 -3.04
N LEU A 197 11.98 -0.60 -2.07
CA LEU A 197 12.18 0.83 -1.87
C LEU A 197 12.94 1.01 -0.55
N ALA A 198 14.23 0.94 -0.54
CA ALA A 198 15.05 1.22 0.64
C ALA A 198 16.40 1.80 0.20
#